data_b131e3ce124ae8c8e5b859601bfb4570
#
_entry.id   b131e3ce124ae8c8e5b859601bfb4570
#
_cell.length_a   1.000
_cell.length_b   1.000
_cell.length_c   1.000
_cell.angle_alpha   90.00
_cell.angle_beta   90.00
_cell.angle_gamma   90.00
#
_symmetry.space_group_name_H-M   'P 1'
#
loop_
_entity.id
_entity.type
_entity.pdbx_description
1 polymer ?
#
loop_
_entity_poly.entity_id
_entity_poly.type
_entity_poly.pdbx_seq_one_letter_code
_entity_poly.pdbx_strand_id
1 'polypeptide(L)'
;MGIIRNGLRLLSVLRRPEDERKNIVRIYAKARSWDDVAKLGKGEVVRKGHLIGIVVRQKSAEQDGLVAWVTALKKQWYYKLSYCPYLHELAYNGSCGLVTKAVSKEDGLANQHIIEELKQAKKEANRNQSIAMPPADEYCFPAFETCSISAEDSYLPALNELSLLVDDKELFSRYVQLGKDLVFMGIKEGDGCCRIWSSTDAQHHYSDDDVDRSYSDAYAVSIGNDGTPKTHSLRKTEEAWCIPFCRF
;
A
#
# COMPACT_ATOMS: atom_id res chain seq x y z
N MET A 1 -19.47 -4.68 7.41
CA MET A 1 -18.33 -3.98 8.09
C MET A 1 -18.10 -2.52 7.65
N GLY A 2 -18.56 -2.07 6.49
CA GLY A 2 -18.38 -0.70 5.99
C GLY A 2 -19.04 0.43 6.80
N ILE A 3 -20.23 0.19 7.35
CA ILE A 3 -21.03 1.22 8.04
C ILE A 3 -20.36 1.68 9.35
N ILE A 4 -19.75 0.77 10.11
CA ILE A 4 -19.11 1.11 11.40
C ILE A 4 -17.83 1.94 11.18
N ARG A 5 -17.04 1.66 10.12
CA ARG A 5 -15.85 2.44 9.78
C ARG A 5 -16.17 3.86 9.32
N ASN A 6 -17.27 4.05 8.60
CA ASN A 6 -17.73 5.38 8.17
C ASN A 6 -18.20 6.23 9.37
N GLY A 7 -18.88 5.64 10.33
CA GLY A 7 -19.29 6.33 11.57
C GLY A 7 -18.11 6.80 12.42
N LEU A 8 -17.07 5.96 12.58
CA LEU A 8 -15.86 6.32 13.34
C LEU A 8 -15.06 7.44 12.67
N ARG A 9 -14.99 7.47 11.33
CA ARG A 9 -14.34 8.55 10.58
C ARG A 9 -15.11 9.87 10.72
N LEU A 10 -16.43 9.83 10.60
CA LEU A 10 -17.26 11.03 10.79
C LEU A 10 -17.10 11.61 12.21
N LEU A 11 -17.12 10.76 13.24
CA LEU A 11 -16.89 11.15 14.63
C LEU A 11 -15.49 11.74 14.85
N SER A 12 -14.47 11.24 14.17
CA SER A 12 -13.13 11.79 14.25
C SER A 12 -13.04 13.20 13.66
N VAL A 13 -13.78 13.47 12.59
CA VAL A 13 -13.85 14.81 11.99
C VAL A 13 -14.61 15.78 12.90
N LEU A 14 -15.71 15.35 13.53
CA LEU A 14 -16.51 16.20 14.41
C LEU A 14 -15.79 16.64 15.69
N ARG A 15 -14.80 15.87 16.14
CA ARG A 15 -13.96 16.18 17.32
C ARG A 15 -12.81 17.16 17.05
N ARG A 16 -12.66 17.62 15.82
CA ARG A 16 -11.53 18.48 15.42
C ARG A 16 -11.83 19.96 15.60
N PRO A 17 -10.78 20.79 15.67
CA PRO A 17 -10.92 22.25 15.61
C PRO A 17 -11.76 22.68 14.41
N GLU A 18 -12.51 23.76 14.60
CA GLU A 18 -13.45 24.25 13.57
C GLU A 18 -12.78 24.56 12.24
N ASP A 19 -11.57 25.13 12.27
CA ASP A 19 -10.83 25.48 11.05
C ASP A 19 -10.41 24.24 10.24
N GLU A 20 -9.97 23.16 10.92
CA GLU A 20 -9.69 21.90 10.26
C GLU A 20 -10.94 21.29 9.63
N ARG A 21 -12.06 21.34 10.33
CA ARG A 21 -13.35 20.86 9.79
C ARG A 21 -13.76 21.64 8.55
N LYS A 22 -13.65 22.96 8.57
CA LYS A 22 -13.95 23.82 7.42
C LYS A 22 -13.06 23.49 6.23
N ASN A 23 -11.77 23.25 6.46
CA ASN A 23 -10.82 22.87 5.41
C ASN A 23 -11.17 21.54 4.78
N ILE A 24 -11.46 20.51 5.59
CA ILE A 24 -11.91 19.20 5.12
C ILE A 24 -13.15 19.34 4.25
N VAL A 25 -14.19 20.03 4.72
CA VAL A 25 -15.43 20.27 3.96
C VAL A 25 -15.12 20.96 2.62
N ARG A 26 -14.22 21.93 2.61
CA ARG A 26 -13.81 22.63 1.38
C ARG A 26 -13.13 21.71 0.38
N ILE A 27 -12.27 20.79 0.84
CA ILE A 27 -11.61 19.79 -0.02
C ILE A 27 -12.67 18.89 -0.66
N TYR A 28 -13.57 18.34 0.13
CA TYR A 28 -14.66 17.47 -0.38
C TYR A 28 -15.58 18.20 -1.37
N ALA A 29 -15.88 19.49 -1.13
CA ALA A 29 -16.72 20.30 -2.02
C ALA A 29 -16.04 20.62 -3.36
N LYS A 30 -14.69 20.77 -3.37
CA LYS A 30 -13.91 21.07 -4.57
C LYS A 30 -13.47 19.83 -5.34
N ALA A 31 -13.43 18.66 -4.71
CA ALA A 31 -13.05 17.43 -5.37
C ALA A 31 -14.10 17.04 -6.45
N ARG A 32 -13.61 16.66 -7.63
CA ARG A 32 -14.45 16.19 -8.74
C ARG A 32 -15.07 14.84 -8.40
N SER A 33 -16.25 14.56 -8.96
CA SER A 33 -16.90 13.26 -8.79
C SER A 33 -16.11 12.16 -9.49
N TRP A 34 -16.14 10.94 -8.92
CA TRP A 34 -15.63 9.75 -9.58
C TRP A 34 -16.31 9.48 -10.92
N ASP A 35 -17.58 9.84 -11.07
CA ASP A 35 -18.33 9.66 -12.32
C ASP A 35 -17.72 10.41 -13.50
N ASP A 36 -16.98 11.49 -13.21
CA ASP A 36 -16.27 12.29 -14.21
C ASP A 36 -14.79 11.93 -14.35
N VAL A 37 -14.29 10.92 -13.61
CA VAL A 37 -12.85 10.65 -13.48
C VAL A 37 -12.14 10.48 -14.82
N ALA A 38 -12.79 9.87 -15.81
CA ALA A 38 -12.22 9.67 -17.15
C ALA A 38 -11.90 10.97 -17.90
N LYS A 39 -12.46 12.12 -17.47
CA LYS A 39 -12.22 13.45 -18.05
C LYS A 39 -11.17 14.25 -17.31
N LEU A 40 -10.70 13.74 -16.16
CA LEU A 40 -9.80 14.49 -15.27
C LEU A 40 -8.37 14.41 -15.75
N GLY A 41 -7.68 15.53 -15.65
CA GLY A 41 -6.26 15.66 -15.92
C GLY A 41 -5.40 15.24 -14.72
N LYS A 42 -4.11 15.00 -14.98
CA LYS A 42 -3.10 14.73 -13.94
C LYS A 42 -3.11 15.86 -12.91
N GLY A 43 -3.06 15.47 -11.63
CA GLY A 43 -3.06 16.38 -10.49
C GLY A 43 -4.45 16.84 -10.03
N GLU A 44 -5.53 16.54 -10.74
CA GLU A 44 -6.88 16.87 -10.26
C GLU A 44 -7.27 15.97 -9.08
N VAL A 45 -8.01 16.58 -8.14
CA VAL A 45 -8.50 15.90 -6.94
C VAL A 45 -9.86 15.27 -7.24
N VAL A 46 -10.00 13.98 -6.96
CA VAL A 46 -11.21 13.20 -7.20
C VAL A 46 -11.77 12.64 -5.90
N ARG A 47 -13.09 12.48 -5.87
CA ARG A 47 -13.84 11.90 -4.75
C ARG A 47 -14.68 10.69 -5.20
N LYS A 48 -14.51 9.56 -4.52
CA LYS A 48 -15.38 8.36 -4.63
C LYS A 48 -16.00 8.09 -3.25
N GLY A 49 -17.25 8.47 -3.03
CA GLY A 49 -17.86 8.41 -1.71
C GLY A 49 -17.13 9.27 -0.67
N HIS A 50 -16.54 8.62 0.33
CA HIS A 50 -15.74 9.27 1.38
C HIS A 50 -14.24 9.29 1.08
N LEU A 51 -13.81 8.69 -0.01
CA LEU A 51 -12.41 8.65 -0.42
C LEU A 51 -12.06 9.90 -1.22
N ILE A 52 -10.87 10.41 -0.94
CA ILE A 52 -10.25 11.48 -1.72
C ILE A 52 -8.97 10.92 -2.33
N GLY A 53 -8.71 11.22 -3.59
CA GLY A 53 -7.51 10.83 -4.30
C GLY A 53 -7.05 11.92 -5.24
N ILE A 54 -5.88 11.71 -5.83
CA ILE A 54 -5.32 12.58 -6.86
C ILE A 54 -5.07 11.76 -8.14
N VAL A 55 -5.41 12.33 -9.29
CA VAL A 55 -5.13 11.70 -10.59
C VAL A 55 -3.62 11.73 -10.84
N VAL A 56 -3.02 10.57 -10.92
CA VAL A 56 -1.58 10.38 -11.17
C VAL A 56 -1.32 10.28 -12.68
N ARG A 57 -2.20 9.62 -13.39
CA ARG A 57 -2.17 9.47 -14.85
C ARG A 57 -3.57 9.66 -15.42
N GLN A 58 -3.68 10.52 -16.44
CA GLN A 58 -4.93 10.68 -17.19
C GLN A 58 -5.20 9.45 -18.04
N LYS A 59 -6.47 9.09 -18.21
CA LYS A 59 -6.89 8.04 -19.13
C LYS A 59 -6.65 8.46 -20.57
N SER A 60 -6.17 7.54 -21.39
CA SER A 60 -6.03 7.69 -22.83
C SER A 60 -6.67 6.49 -23.57
N ALA A 61 -6.64 6.50 -24.89
CA ALA A 61 -7.11 5.36 -25.70
C ALA A 61 -6.22 4.10 -25.50
N GLU A 62 -4.97 4.30 -25.11
CA GLU A 62 -3.95 3.24 -25.02
C GLU A 62 -3.67 2.80 -23.57
N GLN A 63 -4.04 3.61 -22.59
CA GLN A 63 -3.71 3.39 -21.18
C GLN A 63 -4.83 3.80 -20.25
N ASP A 64 -5.08 2.96 -19.24
CA ASP A 64 -5.97 3.30 -18.13
C ASP A 64 -5.43 4.49 -17.34
N GLY A 65 -6.37 5.30 -16.87
CA GLY A 65 -6.04 6.34 -15.89
C GLY A 65 -5.68 5.73 -14.53
N LEU A 66 -4.96 6.49 -13.71
CA LEU A 66 -4.54 6.09 -12.36
C LEU A 66 -4.88 7.17 -11.34
N VAL A 67 -5.44 6.75 -10.23
CA VAL A 67 -5.68 7.57 -9.04
C VAL A 67 -4.90 6.99 -7.86
N ALA A 68 -4.19 7.85 -7.12
CA ALA A 68 -3.62 7.52 -5.81
C ALA A 68 -4.59 8.01 -4.72
N TRP A 69 -5.04 7.08 -3.86
CA TRP A 69 -5.93 7.40 -2.75
C TRP A 69 -5.16 7.93 -1.54
N VAL A 70 -5.71 8.95 -0.89
CA VAL A 70 -5.13 9.57 0.31
C VAL A 70 -5.50 8.75 1.55
N THR A 71 -4.89 7.57 1.70
CA THR A 71 -5.16 6.65 2.82
C THR A 71 -3.91 5.86 3.23
N ALA A 72 -2.74 6.46 3.16
CA ALA A 72 -1.49 5.74 3.43
C ALA A 72 -1.34 5.28 4.88
N LEU A 73 -0.92 4.03 5.05
CA LEU A 73 -0.57 3.41 6.32
C LEU A 73 0.80 2.73 6.20
N LYS A 74 1.55 2.66 7.29
CA LYS A 74 2.78 1.86 7.33
C LYS A 74 2.43 0.40 7.57
N LYS A 75 2.97 -0.49 6.74
CA LYS A 75 2.81 -1.94 6.84
C LYS A 75 4.06 -2.65 6.35
N GLN A 76 4.22 -3.89 6.80
CA GLN A 76 5.17 -4.83 6.21
C GLN A 76 4.65 -5.29 4.84
N TRP A 77 5.56 -5.52 3.89
CA TRP A 77 5.19 -6.07 2.59
C TRP A 77 4.70 -7.51 2.73
N TYR A 78 5.40 -8.29 3.56
CA TYR A 78 5.12 -9.69 3.86
C TYR A 78 5.62 -10.04 5.26
N TYR A 79 4.92 -10.93 5.95
CA TYR A 79 5.44 -11.68 7.09
C TYR A 79 4.82 -13.07 7.15
N LYS A 80 5.52 -14.01 7.79
CA LYS A 80 5.04 -15.36 8.05
C LYS A 80 4.49 -15.41 9.49
N LEU A 81 3.24 -15.83 9.65
CA LEU A 81 2.68 -16.20 10.93
C LEU A 81 3.10 -17.65 11.23
N SER A 82 4.11 -17.83 12.08
CA SER A 82 4.40 -19.13 12.65
C SER A 82 3.67 -19.25 13.98
N TYR A 83 2.62 -20.04 14.01
CA TYR A 83 1.97 -20.41 15.27
C TYR A 83 2.63 -21.67 15.82
N CYS A 84 3.71 -21.54 16.57
CA CYS A 84 4.25 -22.62 17.38
C CYS A 84 4.49 -22.12 18.81
N PRO A 85 3.65 -22.49 19.78
CA PRO A 85 3.77 -22.04 21.17
C PRO A 85 5.08 -22.44 21.84
N TYR A 86 5.80 -23.45 21.31
CA TYR A 86 7.08 -23.92 21.85
C TYR A 86 8.32 -23.36 21.14
N LEU A 87 8.15 -22.61 20.06
CA LEU A 87 9.23 -22.08 19.23
C LEU A 87 9.17 -20.56 19.12
N HIS A 88 8.69 -19.88 20.16
CA HIS A 88 8.51 -18.42 20.15
C HIS A 88 9.81 -17.68 19.82
N GLU A 89 10.96 -18.23 20.17
CA GLU A 89 12.27 -17.66 19.82
C GLU A 89 12.69 -17.99 18.38
N LEU A 90 12.30 -19.15 17.84
CA LEU A 90 12.56 -19.53 16.45
C LEU A 90 11.54 -18.95 15.47
N ALA A 91 10.31 -18.71 15.91
CA ALA A 91 9.28 -18.08 15.10
C ALA A 91 9.62 -16.62 14.73
N TYR A 92 10.35 -15.92 15.58
CA TYR A 92 10.87 -14.56 15.29
C TYR A 92 11.95 -14.58 14.21
N ASN A 93 12.60 -15.72 14.01
CA ASN A 93 13.57 -15.95 12.95
C ASN A 93 12.94 -16.61 11.72
N GLY A 94 11.60 -16.65 11.66
CA GLY A 94 10.88 -17.26 10.55
C GLY A 94 11.40 -16.70 9.24
N SER A 95 11.98 -17.59 8.45
CA SER A 95 12.58 -17.31 7.16
C SER A 95 11.63 -16.45 6.32
N CYS A 96 11.97 -15.20 6.15
CA CYS A 96 11.24 -14.26 5.29
C CYS A 96 11.65 -14.42 3.83
N GLY A 97 12.16 -15.59 3.48
CA GLY A 97 12.70 -15.93 2.17
C GLY A 97 11.68 -16.18 1.08
N LEU A 98 10.45 -15.69 1.23
CA LEU A 98 9.46 -15.85 0.17
C LEU A 98 9.77 -14.94 -1.01
N VAL A 99 10.14 -15.56 -2.13
CA VAL A 99 10.21 -14.95 -3.45
C VAL A 99 8.90 -15.24 -4.17
N THR A 100 8.22 -14.21 -4.65
CA THR A 100 6.93 -14.33 -5.33
C THR A 100 7.09 -14.15 -6.83
N LYS A 101 6.01 -14.41 -7.60
CA LYS A 101 5.94 -14.07 -9.02
C LYS A 101 5.39 -12.67 -9.27
N ALA A 102 5.17 -11.88 -8.23
CA ALA A 102 4.70 -10.50 -8.31
C ALA A 102 5.84 -9.55 -8.74
N VAL A 103 6.34 -9.71 -9.95
CA VAL A 103 7.58 -9.07 -10.44
C VAL A 103 7.33 -7.95 -11.44
N SER A 104 6.07 -7.72 -11.83
CA SER A 104 5.74 -6.64 -12.76
C SER A 104 6.15 -5.29 -12.15
N LYS A 105 6.93 -4.51 -12.92
CA LYS A 105 7.24 -3.11 -12.57
C LYS A 105 6.17 -2.15 -13.11
N GLU A 106 5.32 -2.61 -14.03
CA GLU A 106 4.34 -1.80 -14.76
C GLU A 106 2.90 -1.99 -14.26
N ASP A 107 2.60 -3.16 -13.67
CA ASP A 107 1.23 -3.58 -13.38
C ASP A 107 1.07 -4.07 -11.95
N GLY A 108 0.66 -3.15 -11.06
CA GLY A 108 0.42 -3.45 -9.65
C GLY A 108 -0.83 -4.31 -9.43
N LEU A 109 -1.83 -4.20 -10.30
CA LEU A 109 -3.03 -5.03 -10.21
C LEU A 109 -2.72 -6.49 -10.55
N ALA A 110 -1.88 -6.74 -11.57
CA ALA A 110 -1.38 -8.09 -11.87
C ALA A 110 -0.58 -8.67 -10.70
N ASN A 111 0.29 -7.87 -10.06
CA ASN A 111 1.00 -8.28 -8.86
C ASN A 111 0.04 -8.61 -7.71
N GLN A 112 -1.01 -7.82 -7.52
CA GLN A 112 -2.06 -8.05 -6.51
C GLN A 112 -2.74 -9.42 -6.72
N HIS A 113 -3.14 -9.74 -7.94
CA HIS A 113 -3.76 -11.02 -8.29
C HIS A 113 -2.84 -12.21 -7.99
N ILE A 114 -1.55 -12.11 -8.34
CA ILE A 114 -0.55 -13.15 -8.03
C ILE A 114 -0.47 -13.41 -6.52
N ILE A 115 -0.49 -12.35 -5.70
CA ILE A 115 -0.47 -12.49 -4.24
C ILE A 115 -1.77 -13.13 -3.72
N GLU A 116 -2.92 -12.79 -4.29
CA GLU A 116 -4.21 -13.37 -3.91
C GLU A 116 -4.28 -14.86 -4.27
N GLU A 117 -3.82 -15.24 -5.46
CA GLU A 117 -3.70 -16.64 -5.88
C GLU A 117 -2.76 -17.42 -4.95
N LEU A 118 -1.60 -16.85 -4.59
CA LEU A 118 -0.67 -17.47 -3.66
C LEU A 118 -1.31 -17.72 -2.29
N LYS A 119 -2.05 -16.75 -1.75
CA LYS A 119 -2.80 -16.89 -0.48
C LYS A 119 -3.86 -17.98 -0.59
N GLN A 120 -4.59 -18.05 -1.68
CA GLN A 120 -5.62 -19.06 -1.89
C GLN A 120 -5.03 -20.46 -2.00
N ALA A 121 -3.99 -20.65 -2.80
CA ALA A 121 -3.30 -21.93 -2.96
C ALA A 121 -2.77 -22.46 -1.60
N LYS A 122 -2.25 -21.57 -0.75
CA LYS A 122 -1.78 -21.95 0.59
C LYS A 122 -2.93 -22.34 1.53
N LYS A 123 -4.07 -21.65 1.49
CA LYS A 123 -5.26 -22.05 2.27
C LYS A 123 -5.77 -23.41 1.87
N GLU A 124 -5.77 -23.73 0.58
CA GLU A 124 -6.21 -25.03 0.07
C GLU A 124 -5.24 -26.16 0.47
N ALA A 125 -3.92 -25.92 0.35
CA ALA A 125 -2.91 -26.86 0.79
C ALA A 125 -3.04 -27.18 2.29
N ASN A 126 -3.29 -26.17 3.12
CA ASN A 126 -3.48 -26.35 4.56
C ASN A 126 -4.77 -27.12 4.91
N ARG A 127 -5.86 -26.94 4.16
CA ARG A 127 -7.13 -27.68 4.36
C ARG A 127 -6.99 -29.17 4.06
N ASN A 128 -6.13 -29.54 3.10
CA ASN A 128 -5.93 -30.93 2.68
C ASN A 128 -4.98 -31.69 3.60
N GLN A 129 -4.30 -31.04 4.52
CA GLN A 129 -3.50 -31.69 5.54
C GLN A 129 -4.40 -32.01 6.72
N SER A 130 -4.80 -33.31 6.84
CA SER A 130 -5.68 -33.84 7.89
C SER A 130 -5.06 -33.85 9.31
N ILE A 131 -4.18 -32.96 9.62
CA ILE A 131 -3.52 -32.87 10.91
C ILE A 131 -4.20 -31.77 11.73
N ALA A 132 -4.70 -32.14 12.90
CA ALA A 132 -5.31 -31.21 13.88
C ALA A 132 -4.32 -30.25 14.54
N MET A 133 -3.33 -29.76 13.77
CA MET A 133 -2.48 -28.64 14.13
C MET A 133 -3.02 -27.38 13.48
N PRO A 134 -3.06 -26.25 14.20
CA PRO A 134 -3.35 -24.97 13.56
C PRO A 134 -2.39 -24.80 12.38
N PRO A 135 -2.84 -24.23 11.25
CA PRO A 135 -2.02 -24.05 10.06
C PRO A 135 -0.76 -23.26 10.44
N ALA A 136 0.37 -23.96 10.49
CA ALA A 136 1.63 -23.45 11.02
C ALA A 136 2.19 -22.27 10.21
N ASP A 137 1.69 -22.05 8.99
CA ASP A 137 2.24 -21.09 8.05
C ASP A 137 1.14 -20.32 7.31
N GLU A 138 0.62 -19.28 7.93
CA GLU A 138 -0.21 -18.32 7.22
C GLU A 138 0.67 -17.22 6.61
N TYR A 139 0.69 -17.13 5.28
CA TYR A 139 1.36 -16.03 4.60
C TYR A 139 0.51 -14.78 4.67
N CYS A 140 1.06 -13.73 5.25
CA CYS A 140 0.40 -12.45 5.39
C CYS A 140 1.08 -11.40 4.51
N PHE A 141 0.27 -10.65 3.79
CA PHE A 141 0.72 -9.55 2.92
C PHE A 141 0.03 -8.24 3.32
N PRO A 142 0.38 -7.66 4.47
CA PRO A 142 -0.37 -6.53 5.02
C PRO A 142 -0.38 -5.29 4.13
N ALA A 143 0.68 -5.05 3.34
CA ALA A 143 0.73 -3.94 2.41
C ALA A 143 -0.36 -4.07 1.32
N PHE A 144 -0.49 -5.27 0.73
CA PHE A 144 -1.51 -5.56 -0.29
C PHE A 144 -2.92 -5.51 0.29
N GLU A 145 -3.12 -6.14 1.45
CA GLU A 145 -4.42 -6.15 2.14
C GLU A 145 -4.87 -4.74 2.52
N THR A 146 -3.94 -3.91 3.01
CA THR A 146 -4.24 -2.52 3.36
C THR A 146 -4.69 -1.73 2.14
N CYS A 147 -4.06 -1.93 0.98
CA CYS A 147 -4.45 -1.26 -0.25
C CYS A 147 -5.81 -1.76 -0.75
N SER A 148 -6.03 -3.08 -0.84
CA SER A 148 -7.28 -3.64 -1.36
C SER A 148 -8.53 -3.32 -0.52
N ILE A 149 -8.38 -3.15 0.81
CA ILE A 149 -9.50 -2.77 1.69
C ILE A 149 -9.71 -1.25 1.80
N SER A 150 -8.78 -0.44 1.29
CA SER A 150 -8.86 1.03 1.36
C SER A 150 -9.97 1.57 0.47
N ALA A 151 -10.11 1.01 -0.73
CA ALA A 151 -11.18 1.27 -1.68
C ALA A 151 -11.45 0.01 -2.51
N GLU A 152 -12.64 -0.08 -3.08
CA GLU A 152 -12.98 -1.09 -4.07
C GLU A 152 -12.04 -0.96 -5.28
N ASP A 153 -11.53 -2.06 -5.79
CA ASP A 153 -10.58 -2.13 -6.92
C ASP A 153 -9.23 -1.44 -6.68
N SER A 154 -8.89 -1.13 -5.42
CA SER A 154 -7.57 -0.57 -5.15
C SER A 154 -6.54 -1.65 -4.82
N TYR A 155 -5.29 -1.34 -5.19
CA TYR A 155 -4.16 -2.25 -5.12
C TYR A 155 -2.88 -1.51 -4.72
N LEU A 156 -1.85 -2.27 -4.33
CA LEU A 156 -0.51 -1.74 -4.10
C LEU A 156 0.18 -1.50 -5.46
N PRO A 157 0.59 -0.25 -5.80
CA PRO A 157 1.12 0.06 -7.13
C PRO A 157 2.41 -0.70 -7.44
N ALA A 158 2.61 -1.04 -8.71
CA ALA A 158 3.91 -1.47 -9.21
C ALA A 158 4.93 -0.33 -9.15
N LEU A 159 6.22 -0.66 -9.28
CA LEU A 159 7.30 0.31 -9.13
C LEU A 159 7.15 1.52 -10.06
N ASN A 160 6.86 1.28 -11.34
CA ASN A 160 6.73 2.36 -12.33
C ASN A 160 5.40 3.13 -12.19
N GLU A 161 4.33 2.48 -11.73
CA GLU A 161 3.10 3.19 -11.36
C GLU A 161 3.35 4.14 -10.17
N LEU A 162 4.08 3.68 -9.14
CA LEU A 162 4.45 4.49 -7.98
C LEU A 162 5.35 5.66 -8.39
N SER A 163 6.31 5.43 -9.29
CA SER A 163 7.21 6.46 -9.82
C SER A 163 6.47 7.61 -10.49
N LEU A 164 5.34 7.37 -11.15
CA LEU A 164 4.51 8.45 -11.73
C LEU A 164 4.04 9.48 -10.70
N LEU A 165 3.87 9.06 -9.45
CA LEU A 165 3.49 9.95 -8.35
C LEU A 165 4.71 10.61 -7.71
N VAL A 166 5.76 9.81 -7.41
CA VAL A 166 6.86 10.28 -6.54
C VAL A 166 7.95 11.02 -7.28
N ASP A 167 8.16 10.75 -8.58
CA ASP A 167 9.16 11.45 -9.41
C ASP A 167 8.70 12.85 -9.83
N ASP A 168 7.38 13.08 -9.83
CA ASP A 168 6.80 14.41 -10.00
C ASP A 168 6.71 15.11 -8.63
N LYS A 169 7.73 15.93 -8.32
CA LYS A 169 7.84 16.62 -7.02
C LYS A 169 6.61 17.48 -6.68
N GLU A 170 6.03 18.14 -7.67
CA GLU A 170 4.86 18.99 -7.47
C GLU A 170 3.62 18.13 -7.14
N LEU A 171 3.41 17.07 -7.91
CA LEU A 171 2.32 16.13 -7.71
C LEU A 171 2.43 15.44 -6.35
N PHE A 172 3.63 14.97 -5.99
CA PHE A 172 3.86 14.30 -4.71
C PHE A 172 3.68 15.25 -3.52
N SER A 173 4.22 16.48 -3.60
CA SER A 173 4.01 17.52 -2.58
C SER A 173 2.53 17.82 -2.39
N ARG A 174 1.78 17.94 -3.49
CA ARG A 174 0.33 18.14 -3.45
C ARG A 174 -0.42 16.96 -2.83
N TYR A 175 -0.01 15.72 -3.15
CA TYR A 175 -0.54 14.50 -2.53
C TYR A 175 -0.31 14.50 -1.02
N VAL A 176 0.92 14.79 -0.58
CA VAL A 176 1.28 14.86 0.85
C VAL A 176 0.50 15.96 1.56
N GLN A 177 0.39 17.15 0.95
CA GLN A 177 -0.37 18.26 1.52
C GLN A 177 -1.86 17.91 1.67
N LEU A 178 -2.45 17.29 0.65
CA LEU A 178 -3.83 16.82 0.68
C LEU A 178 -4.04 15.80 1.81
N GLY A 179 -3.08 14.91 2.04
CA GLY A 179 -3.08 13.97 3.17
C GLY A 179 -3.01 14.66 4.52
N LYS A 180 -2.15 15.67 4.66
CA LYS A 180 -2.06 16.49 5.88
C LYS A 180 -3.39 17.22 6.16
N ASP A 181 -3.95 17.86 5.14
CA ASP A 181 -5.21 18.62 5.27
C ASP A 181 -6.40 17.73 5.64
N LEU A 182 -6.43 16.49 5.14
CA LEU A 182 -7.44 15.49 5.51
C LEU A 182 -7.11 14.74 6.81
N VAL A 183 -5.88 14.96 7.35
CA VAL A 183 -5.35 14.29 8.56
C VAL A 183 -5.35 12.74 8.44
N PHE A 184 -5.18 12.24 7.23
CA PHE A 184 -5.11 10.80 6.96
C PHE A 184 -3.68 10.30 6.81
N MET A 185 -2.71 11.17 6.64
CA MET A 185 -1.32 10.77 6.40
C MET A 185 -0.40 11.21 7.53
N GLY A 186 0.36 10.25 8.02
CA GLY A 186 1.51 10.49 8.88
C GLY A 186 2.84 10.66 8.12
N ILE A 187 2.82 10.83 6.79
CA ILE A 187 4.05 11.14 6.04
C ILE A 187 4.46 12.57 6.41
N LYS A 188 5.47 12.67 7.27
CA LYS A 188 6.05 13.97 7.62
C LYS A 188 7.25 14.22 6.73
N GLU A 189 7.27 15.38 6.09
CA GLU A 189 8.51 15.90 5.53
C GLU A 189 9.51 16.05 6.68
N GLY A 190 10.67 15.42 6.57
CA GLY A 190 11.74 15.55 7.58
C GLY A 190 11.95 14.34 8.51
N ASP A 191 11.15 13.29 8.46
CA ASP A 191 11.41 12.04 9.19
C ASP A 191 12.52 11.17 8.53
N GLY A 192 13.60 11.80 8.08
CA GLY A 192 14.85 11.18 7.65
C GLY A 192 14.80 10.26 6.43
N CYS A 193 13.72 9.57 6.18
CA CYS A 193 13.49 8.81 4.96
C CYS A 193 12.03 8.31 4.91
N CYS A 194 11.21 8.92 4.07
CA CYS A 194 9.90 8.38 3.77
C CYS A 194 10.07 7.20 2.80
N ARG A 195 9.90 5.96 3.28
CA ARG A 195 9.94 4.75 2.45
C ARG A 195 8.52 4.35 2.07
N ILE A 196 8.30 4.07 0.78
CA ILE A 196 7.00 3.71 0.21
C ILE A 196 7.15 2.39 -0.53
N TRP A 197 6.30 1.41 -0.21
CA TRP A 197 6.27 0.12 -0.87
C TRP A 197 5.76 0.19 -2.30
N SER A 198 6.39 -0.55 -3.21
CA SER A 198 5.75 -1.02 -4.43
C SER A 198 5.29 -2.48 -4.28
N SER A 199 4.43 -2.94 -5.17
CA SER A 199 4.01 -4.35 -5.24
C SER A 199 5.05 -5.25 -5.90
N THR A 200 6.14 -4.69 -6.41
CA THR A 200 7.14 -5.41 -7.21
C THR A 200 8.14 -6.13 -6.32
N ASP A 201 8.16 -7.46 -6.40
CA ASP A 201 9.16 -8.31 -5.75
C ASP A 201 10.54 -8.07 -6.37
N ALA A 202 11.57 -7.85 -5.55
CA ALA A 202 12.93 -7.63 -6.03
C ALA A 202 13.64 -8.94 -6.44
N GLN A 203 13.03 -10.09 -6.17
CA GLN A 203 13.56 -11.43 -6.50
C GLN A 203 14.90 -11.77 -5.81
N HIS A 204 15.31 -10.98 -4.83
CA HIS A 204 16.50 -11.28 -4.04
C HIS A 204 16.11 -12.16 -2.85
N HIS A 205 16.81 -13.28 -2.72
CA HIS A 205 16.73 -14.18 -1.59
C HIS A 205 18.12 -14.29 -0.97
N TYR A 206 18.20 -14.02 0.32
CA TYR A 206 19.44 -14.10 1.08
C TYR A 206 19.30 -15.21 2.11
N SER A 207 20.32 -16.07 2.21
CA SER A 207 20.48 -17.01 3.30
C SER A 207 21.69 -16.59 4.13
N ASP A 208 21.53 -16.56 5.43
CA ASP A 208 22.64 -16.40 6.36
C ASP A 208 23.02 -17.80 6.85
N ASP A 209 24.14 -18.33 6.36
CA ASP A 209 24.57 -19.71 6.60
C ASP A 209 24.79 -20.01 8.09
N ASP A 210 25.00 -18.98 8.91
CA ASP A 210 25.29 -19.16 10.34
C ASP A 210 24.02 -19.27 11.21
N VAL A 211 22.82 -18.91 10.73
CA VAL A 211 21.63 -18.77 11.59
C VAL A 211 20.32 -19.28 10.95
N ASP A 212 20.37 -19.94 9.82
CA ASP A 212 19.15 -20.41 9.11
C ASP A 212 18.10 -19.29 8.84
N ARG A 213 18.60 -18.07 8.67
CA ARG A 213 17.78 -16.87 8.40
C ARG A 213 17.78 -16.58 6.91
N SER A 214 16.67 -16.88 6.27
CA SER A 214 16.46 -16.40 4.92
C SER A 214 15.55 -15.18 4.92
N TYR A 215 15.86 -14.19 4.10
CA TYR A 215 15.03 -13.02 3.88
C TYR A 215 14.97 -12.67 2.40
N SER A 216 13.92 -11.99 2.03
CA SER A 216 13.73 -11.52 0.67
C SER A 216 13.30 -10.07 0.67
N ASP A 217 13.59 -9.40 -0.42
CA ASP A 217 13.35 -7.98 -0.62
C ASP A 217 12.20 -7.74 -1.60
N ALA A 218 11.56 -6.59 -1.46
CA ALA A 218 10.69 -6.00 -2.47
C ALA A 218 11.18 -4.58 -2.78
N TYR A 219 10.83 -4.06 -3.95
CA TYR A 219 11.16 -2.69 -4.30
C TYR A 219 10.37 -1.68 -3.47
N ALA A 220 11.07 -0.66 -3.03
CA ALA A 220 10.51 0.50 -2.36
C ALA A 220 11.13 1.78 -2.94
N VAL A 221 10.41 2.89 -2.78
CA VAL A 221 10.96 4.22 -3.07
C VAL A 221 11.14 4.97 -1.77
N SER A 222 12.34 5.50 -1.53
CA SER A 222 12.60 6.42 -0.43
C SER A 222 12.67 7.86 -0.93
N ILE A 223 12.06 8.76 -0.18
CA ILE A 223 12.13 10.19 -0.45
C ILE A 223 13.10 10.80 0.55
N GLY A 224 14.22 11.32 0.05
CA GLY A 224 15.22 11.99 0.87
C GLY A 224 14.74 13.35 1.38
N ASN A 225 15.52 13.97 2.28
CA ASN A 225 15.23 15.32 2.81
C ASN A 225 15.22 16.40 1.72
N ASP A 226 15.89 16.17 0.62
CA ASP A 226 15.91 17.03 -0.58
C ASP A 226 14.70 16.82 -1.50
N GLY A 227 13.77 15.94 -1.10
CA GLY A 227 12.61 15.54 -1.89
C GLY A 227 12.95 14.67 -3.09
N THR A 228 14.18 14.13 -3.18
CA THR A 228 14.59 13.30 -4.31
C THR A 228 14.20 11.85 -4.06
N PRO A 229 13.40 11.22 -4.95
CA PRO A 229 13.05 9.81 -4.87
C PRO A 229 14.25 8.93 -5.26
N LYS A 230 14.42 7.83 -4.54
CA LYS A 230 15.42 6.79 -4.82
C LYS A 230 14.79 5.42 -4.71
N THR A 231 14.84 4.65 -5.78
CA THR A 231 14.44 3.24 -5.77
C THR A 231 15.53 2.39 -5.12
N HIS A 232 15.13 1.46 -4.27
CA HIS A 232 16.01 0.48 -3.63
C HIS A 232 15.21 -0.78 -3.29
N SER A 233 15.92 -1.84 -2.95
CA SER A 233 15.31 -3.02 -2.33
C SER A 233 15.23 -2.83 -0.81
N LEU A 234 14.16 -3.34 -0.21
CA LEU A 234 13.90 -3.27 1.22
C LEU A 234 13.41 -4.63 1.68
N ARG A 235 13.87 -5.11 2.84
CA ARG A 235 13.41 -6.38 3.40
C ARG A 235 11.89 -6.34 3.58
N LYS A 236 11.20 -7.36 3.10
CA LYS A 236 9.73 -7.45 3.12
C LYS A 236 9.12 -7.36 4.52
N THR A 237 9.91 -7.66 5.55
CA THR A 237 9.51 -7.54 6.96
C THR A 237 9.66 -6.15 7.56
N GLU A 238 10.31 -5.24 6.86
CA GLU A 238 10.37 -3.84 7.30
C GLU A 238 9.05 -3.13 7.02
N GLU A 239 8.80 -2.06 7.75
CA GLU A 239 7.61 -1.25 7.54
C GLU A 239 7.89 -0.09 6.58
N ALA A 240 7.01 0.09 5.61
CA ALA A 240 6.99 1.25 4.73
C ALA A 240 5.54 1.69 4.45
N TRP A 241 5.38 2.89 3.93
CA TRP A 241 4.08 3.44 3.58
C TRP A 241 3.46 2.68 2.41
N CYS A 242 2.16 2.41 2.50
CA CYS A 242 1.36 1.80 1.44
C CYS A 242 0.42 2.87 0.89
N ILE A 243 0.56 3.21 -0.38
CA ILE A 243 -0.30 4.17 -1.08
C ILE A 243 -1.21 3.36 -2.01
N PRO A 244 -2.53 3.28 -1.75
CA PRO A 244 -3.42 2.53 -2.63
C PRO A 244 -3.63 3.26 -3.96
N PHE A 245 -3.51 2.54 -5.06
CA PHE A 245 -3.85 3.00 -6.40
C PHE A 245 -5.12 2.33 -6.90
N CYS A 246 -5.78 2.97 -7.86
CA CYS A 246 -6.94 2.45 -8.56
C CYS A 246 -6.87 2.84 -10.04
N ARG A 247 -7.28 1.93 -10.94
CA ARG A 247 -7.44 2.20 -12.37
C ARG A 247 -8.85 2.68 -12.70
N PHE A 248 -8.99 3.42 -13.80
CA PHE A 248 -10.28 3.89 -14.31
C PHE A 248 -10.31 4.04 -15.83
#